data_87b05a6c7c8624cd37f7427d8fca9329
#
_entry.id   87b05a6c7c8624cd37f7427d8fca9329
#
_cell.length_a   1.000
_cell.length_b   1.000
_cell.length_c   1.000
_cell.angle_alpha   90.00
_cell.angle_beta   90.00
_cell.angle_gamma   90.00
#
_symmetry.space_group_name_H-M   'P 1'
#
loop_
_entity.id
_entity.type
_entity.pdbx_description
1 polymer ?
#
loop_
_entity_poly.entity_id
_entity_poly.type
_entity_poly.pdbx_seq_one_letter_code
_entity_poly.pdbx_strand_id
1 'polypeptide(L)'
;MASWIEIDRIRKDPAGFKSLARALLINSTFEKTEWEQDFLKDKVEGKKRPEFTTRQGETLLDLRDKAAHHTKYKGLSIPILIEKCWLNRFNLDERDQEFIEGLKSSGRGYVTGRQIGWLIGICKQLSEVERHM
;
A
#
# COMPACT_ATOMS: atom_id res chain seq x y z
N MET A 1 -3.13 2.55 -11.21
CA MET A 1 -3.23 1.37 -12.11
C MET A 1 -1.99 0.52 -12.01
N ALA A 2 -2.14 -0.77 -11.75
CA ALA A 2 -1.01 -1.69 -11.69
C ALA A 2 -0.43 -1.90 -13.10
N SER A 3 0.88 -2.13 -13.19
CA SER A 3 1.54 -2.39 -14.45
C SER A 3 1.15 -3.77 -14.99
N TRP A 4 1.21 -3.92 -16.31
CA TRP A 4 0.93 -5.20 -16.96
C TRP A 4 1.84 -6.32 -16.43
N ILE A 5 3.11 -6.01 -16.15
CA ILE A 5 4.08 -6.96 -15.61
C ILE A 5 3.66 -7.44 -14.22
N GLU A 6 3.22 -6.53 -13.36
CA GLU A 6 2.74 -6.87 -12.01
C GLU A 6 1.48 -7.75 -12.08
N ILE A 7 0.54 -7.39 -12.94
CA ILE A 7 -0.70 -8.13 -13.12
C ILE A 7 -0.40 -9.57 -13.55
N ASP A 8 0.45 -9.75 -14.55
CA ASP A 8 0.83 -11.06 -15.04
C ASP A 8 1.53 -11.91 -13.98
N ARG A 9 2.42 -11.27 -13.21
CA ARG A 9 3.16 -11.94 -12.14
C ARG A 9 2.24 -12.46 -11.03
N ILE A 10 1.31 -11.62 -10.55
CA ILE A 10 0.45 -12.01 -9.44
C ILE A 10 -0.60 -13.05 -9.85
N ARG A 11 -1.15 -12.98 -11.06
CA ARG A 11 -2.14 -13.95 -11.50
C ARG A 11 -1.54 -15.36 -11.69
N LYS A 12 -0.24 -15.45 -11.96
CA LYS A 12 0.50 -16.71 -12.11
C LYS A 12 1.08 -17.23 -10.80
N ASP A 13 0.87 -16.53 -9.70
CA ASP A 13 1.36 -16.90 -8.37
C ASP A 13 0.17 -17.10 -7.42
N PRO A 14 -0.50 -18.27 -7.44
CA PRO A 14 -1.69 -18.49 -6.61
C PRO A 14 -1.46 -18.31 -5.11
N ALA A 15 -0.30 -18.72 -4.60
CA ALA A 15 0.02 -18.58 -3.19
C ALA A 15 0.17 -17.11 -2.81
N GLY A 16 0.91 -16.34 -3.62
CA GLY A 16 1.06 -14.89 -3.42
C GLY A 16 -0.26 -14.14 -3.56
N PHE A 17 -1.08 -14.53 -4.53
CA PHE A 17 -2.41 -13.95 -4.73
C PHE A 17 -3.28 -14.12 -3.49
N LYS A 18 -3.36 -15.35 -2.97
CA LYS A 18 -4.16 -15.64 -1.76
C LYS A 18 -3.62 -14.93 -0.53
N SER A 19 -2.30 -14.87 -0.38
CA SER A 19 -1.66 -14.18 0.74
C SER A 19 -1.99 -12.70 0.73
N LEU A 20 -1.91 -12.04 -0.42
CA LEU A 20 -2.26 -10.64 -0.57
C LEU A 20 -3.75 -10.41 -0.32
N ALA A 21 -4.62 -11.26 -0.88
CA ALA A 21 -6.07 -11.17 -0.67
C ALA A 21 -6.41 -11.28 0.82
N ARG A 22 -5.78 -12.20 1.54
CA ARG A 22 -5.99 -12.37 2.99
C ARG A 22 -5.55 -11.13 3.75
N ALA A 23 -4.38 -10.57 3.43
CA ALA A 23 -3.86 -9.37 4.08
C ALA A 23 -4.82 -8.19 3.89
N LEU A 24 -5.37 -8.03 2.69
CA LEU A 24 -6.35 -6.98 2.40
C LEU A 24 -7.68 -7.22 3.13
N LEU A 25 -8.11 -8.47 3.22
CA LEU A 25 -9.38 -8.82 3.87
C LEU A 25 -9.35 -8.49 5.37
N ILE A 26 -8.25 -8.77 6.06
CA ILE A 26 -8.13 -8.53 7.51
C ILE A 26 -7.70 -7.10 7.85
N ASN A 27 -7.33 -6.28 6.87
CA ASN A 27 -6.92 -4.90 7.09
C ASN A 27 -8.11 -4.04 7.54
N SER A 28 -8.15 -3.67 8.82
CA SER A 28 -9.24 -2.90 9.42
C SER A 28 -9.15 -1.39 9.16
N THR A 29 -8.01 -0.90 8.68
CA THR A 29 -7.83 0.53 8.37
C THR A 29 -8.34 0.90 6.99
N PHE A 30 -8.65 -0.09 6.17
CA PHE A 30 -9.12 0.06 4.80
C PHE A 30 -10.61 -0.28 4.74
N GLU A 31 -11.45 0.71 4.49
CA GLU A 31 -12.89 0.48 4.31
C GLU A 31 -13.14 -0.18 2.97
N LYS A 32 -13.79 -1.35 3.04
CA LYS A 32 -14.10 -2.15 1.87
C LYS A 32 -15.59 -2.06 1.57
N THR A 33 -15.94 -1.96 0.29
CA THR A 33 -17.33 -2.12 -0.15
C THR A 33 -17.73 -3.59 0.03
N GLU A 34 -19.02 -3.86 0.03
CA GLU A 34 -19.53 -5.22 0.11
C GLU A 34 -18.96 -6.10 -1.03
N TRP A 35 -18.92 -5.54 -2.25
CA TRP A 35 -18.35 -6.25 -3.40
C TRP A 35 -16.86 -6.57 -3.21
N GLU A 36 -16.10 -5.62 -2.68
CA GLU A 36 -14.66 -5.80 -2.42
C GLU A 36 -14.42 -6.88 -1.36
N GLN A 37 -15.21 -6.87 -0.30
CA GLN A 37 -15.16 -7.89 0.74
C GLN A 37 -15.46 -9.28 0.18
N ASP A 38 -16.53 -9.40 -0.61
CA ASP A 38 -16.94 -10.67 -1.22
C ASP A 38 -15.88 -11.18 -2.19
N PHE A 39 -15.29 -10.30 -3.00
CA PHE A 39 -14.20 -10.64 -3.91
C PHE A 39 -13.01 -11.22 -3.15
N LEU A 40 -12.55 -10.53 -2.10
CA LEU A 40 -11.40 -10.97 -1.32
C LEU A 40 -11.68 -12.29 -0.59
N LYS A 41 -12.87 -12.42 -0.02
CA LYS A 41 -13.30 -13.64 0.68
C LYS A 41 -13.33 -14.83 -0.24
N ASP A 42 -13.89 -14.67 -1.44
CA ASP A 42 -13.93 -15.72 -2.46
C ASP A 42 -12.52 -16.16 -2.85
N LYS A 43 -11.58 -15.23 -3.02
CA LYS A 43 -10.20 -15.56 -3.40
C LYS A 43 -9.41 -16.23 -2.28
N VAL A 44 -9.71 -15.93 -1.02
CA VAL A 44 -9.08 -16.58 0.15
C VAL A 44 -9.64 -18.00 0.35
N GLU A 45 -10.96 -18.15 0.26
CA GLU A 45 -11.66 -19.40 0.54
C GLU A 45 -11.84 -20.31 -0.68
N GLY A 46 -11.62 -19.78 -1.88
CA GLY A 46 -11.85 -20.47 -3.14
C GLY A 46 -10.91 -21.64 -3.37
N LYS A 47 -11.33 -22.54 -4.27
CA LYS A 47 -10.55 -23.72 -4.65
C LYS A 47 -9.22 -23.32 -5.28
N LYS A 48 -8.18 -24.13 -5.06
CA LYS A 48 -6.88 -23.93 -5.68
C LYS A 48 -7.01 -23.94 -7.21
N ARG A 49 -6.55 -22.88 -7.85
CA ARG A 49 -6.46 -22.77 -9.30
C ARG A 49 -4.99 -22.61 -9.67
N PRO A 50 -4.56 -23.15 -10.83
CA PRO A 50 -3.17 -22.97 -11.28
C PRO A 50 -2.85 -21.52 -11.59
N GLU A 51 -3.84 -20.76 -12.06
CA GLU A 51 -3.69 -19.34 -12.39
C GLU A 51 -5.01 -18.60 -12.16
N PHE A 52 -4.89 -17.31 -11.87
CA PHE A 52 -6.03 -16.39 -11.85
C PHE A 52 -6.11 -15.66 -13.19
N THR A 53 -7.27 -15.05 -13.48
CA THR A 53 -7.43 -14.29 -14.70
C THR A 53 -6.69 -12.95 -14.60
N THR A 54 -6.37 -12.35 -15.75
CA THR A 54 -5.75 -11.02 -15.81
C THR A 54 -6.61 -10.00 -15.07
N ARG A 55 -7.92 -10.03 -15.27
CA ARG A 55 -8.85 -9.11 -14.60
C ARG A 55 -8.86 -9.29 -13.09
N GLN A 56 -8.78 -10.53 -12.61
CA GLN A 56 -8.71 -10.82 -11.18
C GLN A 56 -7.40 -10.29 -10.58
N GLY A 57 -6.28 -10.45 -11.27
CA GLY A 57 -4.99 -9.91 -10.85
C GLY A 57 -5.01 -8.38 -10.82
N GLU A 58 -5.56 -7.75 -11.84
CA GLU A 58 -5.70 -6.30 -11.88
C GLU A 58 -6.56 -5.79 -10.73
N THR A 59 -7.70 -6.42 -10.47
CA THR A 59 -8.60 -6.06 -9.37
C THR A 59 -7.90 -6.17 -8.02
N LEU A 60 -7.16 -7.25 -7.79
CA LEU A 60 -6.44 -7.45 -6.54
C LEU A 60 -5.39 -6.37 -6.31
N LEU A 61 -4.61 -6.05 -7.35
CA LEU A 61 -3.56 -5.03 -7.25
C LEU A 61 -4.16 -3.63 -7.09
N ASP A 62 -5.29 -3.34 -7.73
CA ASP A 62 -6.01 -2.08 -7.55
C ASP A 62 -6.51 -1.94 -6.11
N LEU A 63 -7.00 -3.04 -5.50
CA LEU A 63 -7.40 -3.04 -4.09
C LEU A 63 -6.21 -2.83 -3.17
N ARG A 64 -5.07 -3.45 -3.47
CA ARG A 64 -3.82 -3.22 -2.74
C ARG A 64 -3.46 -1.74 -2.73
N ASP A 65 -3.48 -1.10 -3.90
CA ASP A 65 -3.11 0.30 -4.04
C ASP A 65 -4.14 1.22 -3.38
N LYS A 66 -5.42 0.90 -3.50
CA LYS A 66 -6.49 1.63 -2.82
C LYS A 66 -6.35 1.54 -1.30
N ALA A 67 -6.06 0.35 -0.77
CA ALA A 67 -5.83 0.16 0.66
C ALA A 67 -4.65 1.00 1.14
N ALA A 68 -3.56 0.99 0.38
CA ALA A 68 -2.38 1.79 0.69
C ALA A 68 -2.70 3.29 0.72
N HIS A 69 -3.45 3.78 -0.26
CA HIS A 69 -3.82 5.20 -0.36
C HIS A 69 -4.75 5.63 0.79
N HIS A 70 -5.69 4.79 1.19
CA HIS A 70 -6.68 5.12 2.22
C HIS A 70 -6.25 4.76 3.65
N THR A 71 -5.07 4.16 3.82
CA THR A 71 -4.53 3.89 5.15
C THR A 71 -4.19 5.21 5.84
N LYS A 72 -4.54 5.31 7.12
CA LYS A 72 -4.24 6.49 7.94
C LYS A 72 -3.30 6.12 9.06
N TYR A 73 -2.42 7.05 9.43
CA TYR A 73 -1.53 6.93 10.57
C TYR A 73 -1.79 8.12 11.51
N LYS A 74 -2.19 7.84 12.74
CA LYS A 74 -2.55 8.86 13.74
C LYS A 74 -3.57 9.87 13.21
N GLY A 75 -4.56 9.38 12.43
CA GLY A 75 -5.62 10.19 11.85
C GLY A 75 -5.23 10.98 10.59
N LEU A 76 -3.97 10.88 10.16
CA LEU A 76 -3.49 11.58 8.98
C LEU A 76 -3.48 10.67 7.75
N SER A 77 -3.98 11.17 6.63
CA SER A 77 -3.97 10.44 5.37
C SER A 77 -2.55 10.35 4.80
N ILE A 78 -2.32 9.40 3.91
CA ILE A 78 -1.01 9.20 3.29
C ILE A 78 -0.49 10.45 2.56
N PRO A 79 -1.28 11.17 1.75
CA PRO A 79 -0.81 12.41 1.12
C PRO A 79 -0.34 13.46 2.14
N ILE A 80 -1.03 13.58 3.27
CA ILE A 80 -0.64 14.51 4.34
C ILE A 80 0.68 14.07 4.99
N LEU A 81 0.86 12.76 5.20
CA LEU A 81 2.11 12.22 5.74
C LEU A 81 3.29 12.49 4.83
N ILE A 82 3.11 12.31 3.51
CA ILE A 82 4.15 12.60 2.52
C ILE A 82 4.55 14.06 2.58
N GLU A 83 3.57 14.96 2.63
CA GLU A 83 3.83 16.41 2.70
C GLU A 83 4.58 16.78 3.99
N LYS A 84 4.18 16.22 5.11
CA LYS A 84 4.85 16.44 6.40
C LYS A 84 6.31 15.97 6.35
N CYS A 85 6.56 14.81 5.80
CA CYS A 85 7.93 14.29 5.63
C CYS A 85 8.73 15.15 4.66
N TRP A 86 8.12 15.61 3.58
CA TRP A 86 8.76 16.50 2.62
C TRP A 86 9.23 17.81 3.26
N LEU A 87 8.37 18.43 4.07
CA LEU A 87 8.71 19.69 4.77
C LEU A 87 9.84 19.49 5.77
N ASN A 88 10.01 18.29 6.31
CA ASN A 88 11.02 17.95 7.30
C ASN A 88 12.16 17.09 6.74
N ARG A 89 12.31 17.01 5.42
CA ARG A 89 13.23 16.08 4.75
C ARG A 89 14.70 16.27 5.14
N PHE A 90 15.11 17.47 5.52
CA PHE A 90 16.49 17.74 5.89
C PHE A 90 16.87 17.16 7.24
N ASN A 91 15.89 16.69 8.02
CA ASN A 91 16.11 15.97 9.28
C ASN A 91 16.26 14.46 9.07
N LEU A 92 16.21 14.01 7.82
CA LEU A 92 16.30 12.61 7.44
C LEU A 92 17.67 12.29 6.84
N ASP A 93 18.05 11.00 6.87
CA ASP A 93 19.25 10.58 6.17
C ASP A 93 19.03 10.63 4.65
N GLU A 94 20.11 10.51 3.88
CA GLU A 94 20.08 10.62 2.42
C GLU A 94 19.10 9.63 1.77
N ARG A 95 19.09 8.40 2.27
CA ARG A 95 18.22 7.34 1.74
C ARG A 95 16.75 7.65 1.94
N ASP A 96 16.38 8.13 3.13
CA ASP A 96 15.01 8.50 3.43
C ASP A 96 14.59 9.74 2.66
N GLN A 97 15.50 10.71 2.48
CA GLN A 97 15.23 11.90 1.66
C GLN A 97 14.93 11.51 0.23
N GLU A 98 15.73 10.64 -0.38
CA GLU A 98 15.49 10.16 -1.75
C GLU A 98 14.14 9.46 -1.88
N PHE A 99 13.78 8.66 -0.89
CA PHE A 99 12.49 7.97 -0.86
C PHE A 99 11.33 8.98 -0.85
N ILE A 100 11.38 9.97 0.03
CA ILE A 100 10.34 11.00 0.14
C ILE A 100 10.27 11.85 -1.14
N GLU A 101 11.42 12.24 -1.70
CA GLU A 101 11.46 12.96 -2.97
C GLU A 101 10.81 12.15 -4.10
N GLY A 102 11.07 10.85 -4.14
CA GLY A 102 10.45 9.94 -5.09
C GLY A 102 8.95 9.88 -4.96
N LEU A 103 8.43 9.79 -3.73
CA LEU A 103 6.98 9.79 -3.48
C LEU A 103 6.33 11.12 -3.88
N LYS A 104 6.98 12.23 -3.55
CA LYS A 104 6.46 13.57 -3.85
C LYS A 104 6.39 13.83 -5.35
N SER A 105 7.40 13.40 -6.10
CA SER A 105 7.52 13.66 -7.54
C SER A 105 6.84 12.61 -8.42
N SER A 106 6.43 11.47 -7.87
CA SER A 106 5.88 10.36 -8.66
C SER A 106 4.56 10.68 -9.34
N GLY A 107 3.81 11.66 -8.84
CA GLY A 107 2.49 12.00 -9.37
C GLY A 107 1.44 10.92 -9.19
N ARG A 108 1.76 9.85 -8.48
CA ARG A 108 0.82 8.77 -8.21
C ARG A 108 -0.21 9.19 -7.18
N GLY A 109 -1.45 8.80 -7.38
CA GLY A 109 -2.51 9.05 -6.41
C GLY A 109 -2.46 8.12 -5.20
N TYR A 110 -1.54 7.16 -5.15
CA TYR A 110 -1.43 6.17 -4.08
C TYR A 110 0.00 5.68 -3.89
N VAL A 111 0.25 5.04 -2.74
CA VAL A 111 1.53 4.39 -2.42
C VAL A 111 1.30 2.90 -2.11
N THR A 112 2.31 2.07 -2.31
CA THR A 112 2.22 0.63 -2.03
C THR A 112 2.29 0.33 -0.53
N GLY A 113 1.86 -0.87 -0.12
CA GLY A 113 1.92 -1.29 1.29
C GLY A 113 3.34 -1.24 1.87
N ARG A 114 4.36 -1.61 1.07
CA ARG A 114 5.76 -1.55 1.48
C ARG A 114 6.20 -0.10 1.70
N GLN A 115 5.80 0.79 0.80
CA GLN A 115 6.11 2.22 0.91
C GLN A 115 5.43 2.84 2.13
N ILE A 116 4.22 2.41 2.47
CA ILE A 116 3.52 2.88 3.67
C ILE A 116 4.31 2.51 4.93
N GLY A 117 4.80 1.28 5.04
CA GLY A 117 5.60 0.86 6.18
C GLY A 117 6.83 1.73 6.37
N TRP A 118 7.54 2.04 5.29
CA TRP A 118 8.70 2.93 5.31
C TRP A 118 8.30 4.34 5.71
N LEU A 119 7.24 4.87 5.10
CA LEU A 119 6.73 6.22 5.40
C LEU A 119 6.36 6.38 6.88
N ILE A 120 5.64 5.40 7.45
CA ILE A 120 5.28 5.41 8.87
C ILE A 120 6.54 5.38 9.75
N GLY A 121 7.54 4.59 9.38
CA GLY A 121 8.83 4.55 10.08
C GLY A 121 9.50 5.92 10.12
N ILE A 122 9.51 6.63 8.99
CA ILE A 122 10.05 7.99 8.90
C ILE A 122 9.25 8.95 9.79
N CYS A 123 7.93 8.86 9.78
CA CYS A 123 7.08 9.71 10.61
C CYS A 123 7.35 9.51 12.11
N LYS A 124 7.61 8.26 12.53
CA LYS A 124 7.99 7.95 13.90
C LYS A 124 9.31 8.61 14.28
N GLN A 125 10.31 8.56 13.40
CA GLN A 125 11.61 9.22 13.63
C GLN A 125 11.45 10.73 13.79
N LEU A 126 10.68 11.37 12.93
CA LEU A 126 10.43 12.80 13.00
C LEU A 126 9.71 13.19 14.28
N SER A 127 8.77 12.38 14.75
CA SER A 127 8.06 12.61 16.02
C SER A 127 9.02 12.56 17.21
N GLU A 128 9.99 11.64 17.18
CA GLU A 128 11.02 11.54 18.22
C GLU A 128 11.93 12.77 18.25
N VAL A 129 12.34 13.26 17.08
CA VAL A 129 13.14 14.49 16.97
C VAL A 129 12.37 15.67 17.55
N GLU A 130 11.09 15.82 17.23
CA GLU A 130 10.24 16.89 17.76
C GLU A 130 10.12 16.83 19.28
N ARG A 131 10.10 15.63 19.89
CA ARG A 131 10.00 15.46 21.33
C ARG A 131 11.27 15.87 22.06
N HIS A 132 12.43 15.79 21.42
CA HIS A 132 13.73 16.12 22.02
C HIS A 132 14.17 17.57 21.77
N MET A 133 13.38 18.31 21.02
CA MET A 133 13.57 19.73 20.79
C MET A 133 12.65 20.52 21.69
#